data_566efdf5b5d6b6e0040a91f798d81311
#
_entry.id   566efdf5b5d6b6e0040a91f798d81311
#
_cell.length_a   1.000
_cell.length_b   1.000
_cell.length_c   1.000
_cell.angle_alpha   90.00
_cell.angle_beta   90.00
_cell.angle_gamma   90.00
#
_symmetry.space_group_name_H-M   'P 1'
#
loop_
_entity.id
_entity.type
_entity.pdbx_description
1 polymer ?
#
loop_
_entity_poly.entity_id
_entity_poly.type
_entity_poly.pdbx_seq_one_letter_code
_entity_poly.pdbx_strand_id
1 'polypeptide(L)'
;IKVSVVLEKKSTMLELVFKHKGTVYVPCDLTNEMFDLPVKGKIKLVVQFGEVFNNDNEELLILPHGEHQIDVSQYIYEMIVLSVPLKRIHPGVKDGTLQTETLEKLAKLTIKDQKKENKKDENTDPRWDKLKQLLTDK
;
A
#
# COMPACT_ATOMS: atom_id res chain seq x y z
N ILE A 1 -12.45 -7.55 11.51
CA ILE A 1 -11.35 -6.62 11.81
C ILE A 1 -11.53 -6.08 13.22
N LYS A 2 -10.47 -6.11 14.04
CA LYS A 2 -10.43 -5.49 15.37
C LYS A 2 -9.72 -4.15 15.24
N VAL A 3 -10.35 -3.10 15.78
CA VAL A 3 -9.80 -1.75 15.81
C VAL A 3 -9.60 -1.33 17.26
N SER A 4 -8.48 -0.70 17.55
CA SER A 4 -8.16 -0.10 18.84
C SER A 4 -7.81 1.36 18.62
N VAL A 5 -8.46 2.23 19.36
CA VAL A 5 -8.19 3.68 19.35
C VAL A 5 -7.70 4.07 20.73
N VAL A 6 -6.55 4.71 20.78
CA VAL A 6 -5.98 5.28 22.02
C VAL A 6 -5.98 6.79 21.88
N LEU A 7 -6.66 7.47 22.79
CA LEU A 7 -6.69 8.91 22.87
C LEU A 7 -5.79 9.37 24.02
N GLU A 8 -4.86 10.26 23.72
CA GLU A 8 -3.99 10.91 24.69
C GLU A 8 -4.26 12.41 24.68
N LYS A 9 -4.65 12.97 25.83
CA LYS A 9 -4.89 14.40 25.99
C LYS A 9 -3.60 15.08 26.41
N LYS A 10 -3.14 16.04 25.60
CA LYS A 10 -2.04 16.95 25.90
C LYS A 10 -2.58 18.33 26.30
N SER A 11 -1.72 19.25 26.67
CA SER A 11 -2.11 20.59 27.11
C SER A 11 -2.84 21.38 26.02
N THR A 12 -2.44 21.25 24.74
CA THR A 12 -2.94 22.06 23.61
C THR A 12 -3.55 21.23 22.49
N MET A 13 -3.47 19.89 22.55
CA MET A 13 -3.93 19.01 21.50
C MET A 13 -4.37 17.66 22.05
N LEU A 14 -5.13 16.92 21.24
CA LEU A 14 -5.41 15.51 21.49
C LEU A 14 -4.65 14.69 20.44
N GLU A 15 -4.04 13.58 20.86
CA GLU A 15 -3.46 12.60 19.94
C GLU A 15 -4.29 11.33 19.94
N LEU A 16 -4.75 10.92 18.77
CA LEU A 16 -5.45 9.66 18.56
C LEU A 16 -4.53 8.71 17.78
N VAL A 17 -4.35 7.53 18.33
CA VAL A 17 -3.59 6.47 17.67
C VAL A 17 -4.53 5.32 17.36
N PHE A 18 -4.75 5.09 16.09
CA PHE A 18 -5.58 4.01 15.58
C PHE A 18 -4.69 2.83 15.22
N LYS A 19 -5.10 1.64 15.60
CA LYS A 19 -4.48 0.39 15.19
C LYS A 19 -5.55 -0.59 14.78
N HIS A 20 -5.34 -1.29 13.68
CA HIS A 20 -6.23 -2.39 13.29
C HIS A 20 -5.45 -3.65 12.97
N LYS A 21 -6.12 -4.78 13.12
CA LYS A 21 -5.65 -6.10 12.71
C LYS A 21 -6.87 -6.97 12.40
N GLY A 22 -6.78 -7.72 11.32
CA GLY A 22 -7.84 -8.64 10.94
C GLY A 22 -7.63 -9.20 9.55
N THR A 23 -8.71 -9.64 8.93
CA THR A 23 -8.74 -10.16 7.56
C THR A 23 -9.81 -9.44 6.76
N VAL A 24 -9.56 -9.28 5.47
CA VAL A 24 -10.53 -8.82 4.47
C VAL A 24 -10.69 -9.91 3.42
N TYR A 25 -11.93 -10.14 3.00
CA TYR A 25 -12.26 -11.13 1.98
C TYR A 25 -12.20 -10.48 0.61
N VAL A 26 -11.22 -10.83 -0.21
CA VAL A 26 -10.92 -10.16 -1.48
C VAL A 26 -10.60 -11.16 -2.58
N PRO A 27 -10.86 -10.82 -3.86
CA PRO A 27 -10.46 -11.65 -4.98
C PRO A 27 -8.95 -11.58 -5.20
N CYS A 28 -8.38 -12.71 -5.63
CA CYS A 28 -7.00 -12.80 -6.09
C CYS A 28 -6.87 -12.17 -7.49
N ASP A 29 -5.87 -11.32 -7.68
CA ASP A 29 -5.66 -10.63 -8.96
C ASP A 29 -5.22 -11.56 -10.11
N LEU A 30 -4.79 -12.79 -9.81
CA LEU A 30 -4.35 -13.76 -10.82
C LEU A 30 -5.40 -14.82 -11.15
N THR A 31 -6.17 -15.26 -10.15
CA THR A 31 -7.09 -16.40 -10.29
C THR A 31 -8.55 -16.00 -10.13
N ASN A 32 -8.81 -14.80 -9.68
CA ASN A 32 -10.13 -14.29 -9.30
C ASN A 32 -10.83 -15.12 -8.19
N GLU A 33 -10.11 -16.00 -7.52
CA GLU A 33 -10.62 -16.75 -6.37
C GLU A 33 -10.60 -15.87 -5.13
N MET A 34 -11.67 -15.98 -4.35
CA MET A 34 -11.80 -15.22 -3.11
C MET A 34 -10.95 -15.83 -1.99
N PHE A 35 -10.28 -15.00 -1.23
CA PHE A 35 -9.49 -15.46 -0.08
C PHE A 35 -9.43 -14.43 1.04
N ASP A 36 -9.10 -14.91 2.23
CA ASP A 36 -8.88 -14.08 3.41
C ASP A 36 -7.48 -13.47 3.38
N LEU A 37 -7.43 -12.15 3.15
CA LEU A 37 -6.19 -11.38 3.16
C LEU A 37 -5.96 -10.78 4.56
N PRO A 38 -4.88 -11.15 5.27
CA PRO A 38 -4.55 -10.52 6.54
C PRO A 38 -4.10 -9.08 6.33
N VAL A 39 -4.72 -8.16 7.08
CA VAL A 39 -4.42 -6.73 7.06
C VAL A 39 -4.10 -6.22 8.45
N LYS A 40 -3.18 -5.27 8.52
CA LYS A 40 -2.82 -4.55 9.74
C LYS A 40 -2.35 -3.16 9.37
N GLY A 41 -2.66 -2.19 10.22
CA GLY A 41 -2.21 -0.83 10.02
C GLY A 41 -2.23 -0.03 11.31
N LYS A 42 -1.59 1.13 11.24
CA LYS A 42 -1.56 2.12 12.30
C LYS A 42 -1.52 3.50 11.67
N ILE A 43 -2.40 4.38 12.13
CA ILE A 43 -2.36 5.80 11.80
C ILE A 43 -2.39 6.63 13.09
N LYS A 44 -1.94 7.87 12.99
CA LYS A 44 -1.97 8.86 14.07
C LYS A 44 -2.70 10.10 13.55
N LEU A 45 -3.64 10.59 14.35
CA LEU A 45 -4.36 11.83 14.09
C LEU A 45 -4.08 12.79 15.26
N VAL A 46 -3.71 14.01 14.94
CA VAL A 46 -3.59 15.09 15.90
C VAL A 46 -4.82 15.97 15.79
N VAL A 47 -5.45 16.26 16.93
CA VAL A 47 -6.61 17.14 16.98
C VAL A 47 -6.23 18.40 17.74
N GLN A 48 -6.41 19.56 17.12
CA GLN A 48 -6.24 20.87 17.72
C GLN A 48 -7.58 21.57 17.83
N PHE A 49 -7.70 22.47 18.79
CA PHE A 49 -8.88 23.31 18.93
C PHE A 49 -8.62 24.66 18.27
N GLY A 50 -9.56 25.13 17.46
CA GLY A 50 -9.50 26.39 16.73
C GLY A 50 -10.85 27.06 16.65
N GLU A 51 -10.97 28.08 15.83
CA GLU A 51 -12.23 28.82 15.65
C GLU A 51 -13.17 28.14 14.65
N VAL A 52 -12.60 27.51 13.61
CA VAL A 52 -13.35 26.91 12.50
C VAL A 52 -12.91 25.47 12.31
N PHE A 53 -13.87 24.60 12.00
CA PHE A 53 -13.59 23.21 11.62
C PHE A 53 -12.75 23.17 10.36
N ASN A 54 -11.66 22.38 10.39
CA ASN A 54 -10.83 22.12 9.22
C ASN A 54 -10.31 20.68 9.26
N ASN A 55 -10.50 19.98 8.16
CA ASN A 55 -10.06 18.59 7.93
C ASN A 55 -9.33 18.44 6.58
N ASP A 56 -8.66 19.49 6.11
CA ASP A 56 -7.93 19.48 4.83
C ASP A 56 -6.61 18.68 4.93
N ASN A 57 -6.15 18.43 6.15
CA ASN A 57 -4.91 17.68 6.39
C ASN A 57 -5.22 16.31 6.99
N GLU A 58 -4.70 15.25 6.38
CA GLU A 58 -4.93 13.85 6.78
C GLU A 58 -4.46 13.52 8.21
N GLU A 59 -3.46 14.25 8.72
CA GLU A 59 -2.86 14.01 10.04
C GLU A 59 -3.30 15.03 11.12
N LEU A 60 -3.96 16.12 10.71
CA LEU A 60 -4.35 17.23 11.58
C LEU A 60 -5.81 17.60 11.38
N LEU A 61 -6.59 17.41 12.44
CA LEU A 61 -7.98 17.88 12.51
C LEU A 61 -8.08 19.09 13.40
N ILE A 62 -8.71 20.15 12.91
CA ILE A 62 -9.03 21.33 13.73
C ILE A 62 -10.52 21.29 14.09
N LEU A 63 -10.79 21.27 15.39
CA LEU A 63 -12.16 21.30 15.94
C LEU A 63 -12.47 22.67 16.52
N PRO A 64 -13.70 23.19 16.35
CA PRO A 64 -14.16 24.41 17.04
C PRO A 64 -14.09 24.25 18.55
N HIS A 65 -13.80 25.36 19.23
CA HIS A 65 -13.89 25.40 20.68
C HIS A 65 -15.34 25.13 21.11
N GLY A 66 -15.53 24.14 21.98
CA GLY A 66 -16.87 23.72 22.42
C GLY A 66 -17.36 22.41 21.85
N GLU A 67 -16.70 21.89 20.80
CA GLU A 67 -16.96 20.52 20.34
C GLU A 67 -16.41 19.51 21.35
N HIS A 68 -17.22 18.50 21.66
CA HIS A 68 -16.89 17.46 22.63
C HIS A 68 -17.07 16.06 22.06
N GLN A 69 -17.31 15.96 20.74
CA GLN A 69 -17.41 14.70 20.02
C GLN A 69 -16.59 14.76 18.74
N ILE A 70 -15.98 13.64 18.40
CA ILE A 70 -15.25 13.45 17.15
C ILE A 70 -15.78 12.20 16.49
N ASP A 71 -16.19 12.30 15.23
CA ASP A 71 -16.48 11.14 14.41
C ASP A 71 -15.17 10.59 13.85
N VAL A 72 -14.83 9.36 14.24
CA VAL A 72 -13.61 8.66 13.82
C VAL A 72 -13.88 7.59 12.77
N SER A 73 -15.10 7.44 12.31
CA SER A 73 -15.51 6.38 11.38
C SER A 73 -14.77 6.47 10.05
N GLN A 74 -14.61 7.69 9.51
CA GLN A 74 -13.90 7.94 8.27
C GLN A 74 -12.43 7.51 8.36
N TYR A 75 -11.71 7.90 9.42
CA TYR A 75 -10.30 7.55 9.63
C TYR A 75 -10.09 6.04 9.77
N ILE A 76 -11.02 5.35 10.44
CA ILE A 76 -11.00 3.89 10.56
C ILE A 76 -11.19 3.24 9.19
N TYR A 77 -12.15 3.72 8.40
CA TYR A 77 -12.41 3.20 7.06
C TYR A 77 -11.17 3.37 6.16
N GLU A 78 -10.65 4.58 6.07
CA GLU A 78 -9.46 4.89 5.26
C GLU A 78 -8.25 4.07 5.65
N MET A 79 -7.97 3.95 6.95
CA MET A 79 -6.89 3.12 7.47
C MET A 79 -7.00 1.66 7.02
N ILE A 80 -8.22 1.10 7.04
CA ILE A 80 -8.46 -0.28 6.60
C ILE A 80 -8.25 -0.41 5.10
N VAL A 81 -8.83 0.48 4.31
CA VAL A 81 -8.73 0.46 2.84
C VAL A 81 -7.27 0.61 2.40
N LEU A 82 -6.55 1.58 2.96
CA LEU A 82 -5.14 1.82 2.63
C LEU A 82 -4.20 0.68 3.07
N SER A 83 -4.62 -0.14 4.02
CA SER A 83 -3.84 -1.31 4.44
C SER A 83 -3.91 -2.50 3.48
N VAL A 84 -4.86 -2.48 2.54
CA VAL A 84 -4.99 -3.51 1.51
C VAL A 84 -3.92 -3.27 0.45
N PRO A 85 -3.02 -4.24 0.19
CA PRO A 85 -1.98 -4.07 -0.81
C PRO A 85 -2.57 -3.98 -2.23
N LEU A 86 -1.92 -3.22 -3.10
CA LEU A 86 -2.31 -3.09 -4.50
C LEU A 86 -2.31 -4.43 -5.25
N LYS A 87 -1.43 -5.35 -4.88
CA LYS A 87 -1.35 -6.69 -5.48
C LYS A 87 -1.80 -7.75 -4.47
N ARG A 88 -2.95 -8.35 -4.75
CA ARG A 88 -3.60 -9.36 -3.91
C ARG A 88 -3.44 -10.74 -4.53
N ILE A 89 -2.50 -11.52 -4.04
CA ILE A 89 -2.21 -12.85 -4.54
C ILE A 89 -2.56 -13.88 -3.47
N HIS A 90 -3.40 -14.85 -3.84
CA HIS A 90 -3.74 -15.96 -2.97
C HIS A 90 -2.47 -16.73 -2.53
N PRO A 91 -2.30 -17.08 -1.25
CA PRO A 91 -1.14 -17.81 -0.76
C PRO A 91 -0.85 -19.08 -1.56
N GLY A 92 -1.89 -19.85 -1.91
CA GLY A 92 -1.77 -21.08 -2.67
C GLY A 92 -1.17 -20.93 -4.07
N VAL A 93 -1.19 -19.72 -4.65
CA VAL A 93 -0.48 -19.43 -5.91
C VAL A 93 1.03 -19.37 -5.67
N LYS A 94 1.45 -18.80 -4.54
CA LYS A 94 2.88 -18.70 -4.17
C LYS A 94 3.45 -20.07 -3.78
N ASP A 95 2.66 -20.86 -3.08
CA ASP A 95 3.05 -22.17 -2.55
C ASP A 95 2.88 -23.30 -3.59
N GLY A 96 2.31 -22.98 -4.79
CA GLY A 96 2.06 -23.94 -5.86
C GLY A 96 0.94 -24.93 -5.56
N THR A 97 0.17 -24.74 -4.47
CA THR A 97 -0.94 -25.63 -4.09
C THR A 97 -2.20 -25.35 -4.91
N LEU A 98 -2.34 -24.13 -5.42
CA LEU A 98 -3.46 -23.72 -6.25
C LEU A 98 -3.04 -23.78 -7.72
N GLN A 99 -3.46 -24.85 -8.41
CA GLN A 99 -3.27 -24.99 -9.85
C GLN A 99 -4.59 -24.72 -10.55
N THR A 100 -4.69 -23.59 -11.22
CA THR A 100 -5.84 -23.22 -12.04
C THR A 100 -5.42 -23.13 -13.51
N GLU A 101 -6.35 -23.40 -14.41
CA GLU A 101 -6.14 -23.25 -15.86
C GLU A 101 -5.61 -21.85 -16.23
N THR A 102 -6.01 -20.85 -15.46
CA THR A 102 -5.55 -19.45 -15.60
C THR A 102 -4.05 -19.31 -15.33
N LEU A 103 -3.53 -19.98 -14.30
CA LEU A 103 -2.09 -19.97 -13.96
C LEU A 103 -1.26 -20.70 -15.02
N GLU A 104 -1.77 -21.78 -15.58
CA GLU A 104 -1.09 -22.49 -16.68
C GLU A 104 -1.03 -21.62 -17.94
N LYS A 105 -2.12 -20.92 -18.27
CA LYS A 105 -2.15 -19.96 -19.38
C LYS A 105 -1.18 -18.80 -19.14
N LEU A 106 -1.15 -18.24 -17.95
CA LEU A 106 -0.21 -17.19 -17.58
C LEU A 106 1.25 -17.66 -17.68
N ALA A 107 1.56 -18.88 -17.20
CA ALA A 107 2.90 -19.44 -17.30
C ALA A 107 3.36 -19.64 -18.76
N LYS A 108 2.42 -19.98 -19.67
CA LYS A 108 2.70 -20.11 -21.10
C LYS A 108 2.93 -18.77 -21.79
N LEU A 109 2.22 -17.70 -21.32
CA LEU A 109 2.30 -16.36 -21.88
C LEU A 109 3.41 -15.51 -21.26
N THR A 110 3.89 -15.88 -20.07
CA THR A 110 5.01 -15.19 -19.44
C THR A 110 6.26 -15.40 -20.28
N ILE A 111 6.80 -14.31 -20.80
CA ILE A 111 8.10 -14.31 -21.47
C ILE A 111 9.11 -14.78 -20.42
N LYS A 112 9.66 -15.98 -20.63
CA LYS A 112 10.82 -16.43 -19.86
C LYS A 112 11.92 -15.44 -20.20
N ASP A 113 12.23 -14.53 -19.28
CA ASP A 113 13.47 -13.79 -19.35
C ASP A 113 14.57 -14.81 -19.47
N GLN A 114 15.05 -15.03 -20.70
CA GLN A 114 16.30 -15.70 -20.90
C GLN A 114 17.26 -14.88 -20.06
N LYS A 115 17.72 -15.41 -18.92
CA LYS A 115 18.91 -14.92 -18.27
C LYS A 115 19.95 -14.82 -19.37
N LYS A 116 20.11 -13.63 -19.93
CA LYS A 116 21.32 -13.32 -20.69
C LYS A 116 22.43 -13.51 -19.67
N GLU A 117 23.01 -14.70 -19.70
CA GLU A 117 24.36 -14.87 -19.17
C GLU A 117 25.14 -13.66 -19.68
N ASN A 118 25.72 -12.92 -18.77
CA ASN A 118 26.59 -11.79 -19.05
C ASN A 118 27.76 -12.27 -19.92
N LYS A 119 27.51 -12.58 -21.19
CA LYS A 119 28.48 -12.39 -22.24
C LYS A 119 28.53 -10.88 -22.39
N LYS A 120 29.66 -10.30 -22.04
CA LYS A 120 30.06 -8.95 -22.45
C LYS A 120 30.04 -8.95 -23.99
N ASP A 121 28.86 -8.83 -24.57
CA ASP A 121 28.71 -8.50 -25.96
C ASP A 121 28.94 -6.99 -26.06
N GLU A 122 30.10 -6.65 -26.60
CA GLU A 122 30.48 -5.31 -27.03
C GLU A 122 29.56 -4.75 -28.12
N ASN A 123 28.43 -5.39 -28.38
CA ASN A 123 27.46 -4.97 -29.38
C ASN A 123 26.36 -4.14 -28.74
N THR A 124 26.76 -2.99 -28.26
CA THR A 124 25.82 -1.93 -27.87
C THR A 124 25.15 -1.39 -29.11
N ASP A 125 23.82 -1.16 -29.08
CA ASP A 125 23.05 -0.53 -30.17
C ASP A 125 23.79 0.74 -30.65
N PRO A 126 24.09 0.86 -31.96
CA PRO A 126 24.83 2.00 -32.55
C PRO A 126 24.26 3.38 -32.21
N ARG A 127 22.97 3.43 -31.84
CA ARG A 127 22.33 4.68 -31.40
C ARG A 127 22.92 5.26 -30.12
N TRP A 128 23.55 4.42 -29.29
CA TRP A 128 24.13 4.82 -28.00
C TRP A 128 25.61 5.23 -28.10
N ASP A 129 26.24 5.07 -29.26
CA ASP A 129 27.66 5.39 -29.44
C ASP A 129 27.97 6.89 -29.23
N LYS A 130 27.03 7.77 -29.63
CA LYS A 130 27.13 9.21 -29.36
C LYS A 130 27.08 9.57 -27.89
N LEU A 131 26.39 8.79 -27.08
CA LEU A 131 26.32 8.98 -25.61
C LEU A 131 27.56 8.48 -24.92
N LYS A 132 28.25 7.44 -25.43
CA LYS A 132 29.52 6.96 -24.92
C LYS A 132 30.63 8.00 -25.12
N GLN A 133 30.63 8.73 -26.23
CA GLN A 133 31.61 9.79 -26.49
C GLN A 133 31.53 10.93 -25.46
N LEU A 134 30.31 11.26 -24.98
CA LEU A 134 30.11 12.28 -23.94
C LEU A 134 30.66 11.88 -22.55
N LEU A 135 30.86 10.59 -22.31
CA LEU A 135 31.41 10.07 -21.06
C LEU A 135 32.94 10.00 -21.06
N THR A 136 33.59 10.04 -22.25
CA THR A 136 35.07 9.95 -22.41
C THR A 136 35.74 11.31 -22.52
N ASP A 137 34.98 12.39 -22.74
CA ASP A 137 35.49 13.76 -22.79
C ASP A 137 35.48 14.43 -21.39
N LYS A 138 36.26 13.86 -20.45
CA LYS A 138 36.55 14.48 -19.17
C LYS A 138 38.02 14.34 -18.82
#